data_f5f63afa2fc5005e5626ac788d7253e1
#
_entry.id   f5f63afa2fc5005e5626ac788d7253e1
#
_cell.length_a   1.000
_cell.length_b   1.000
_cell.length_c   1.000
_cell.angle_alpha   90.00
_cell.angle_beta   90.00
_cell.angle_gamma   90.00
#
_symmetry.space_group_name_H-M   'P 1'
#
loop_
_entity.id
_entity.type
_entity.pdbx_description
1 polymer ?
#
loop_
_entity_poly.entity_id
_entity_poly.type
_entity_poly.pdbx_seq_one_letter_code
_entity_poly.pdbx_strand_id
1 'polypeptide(L)'
;MSYITTYTGNHFDPINPDPELINIVDIALPMICRGNGQVSTFWSVGEHCILCAKEAAARGYSNRVIEGALLHDASECYMSDVPRPLKQFMTVYKEQENHLLDVLYTKFLGSPLDEQEEKLIKEIDDAVLWYDMKYLLGEDSEGDKPETCMVPDYTVRAFKDVEQEYLEIFEKYKVL
;
A
#
# COMPACT_ATOMS: atom_id res chain seq x y z
N MET A 1 26.50 7.99 -4.08
CA MET A 1 25.68 7.76 -2.88
C MET A 1 24.45 7.01 -3.34
N SER A 2 24.17 5.86 -2.76
CA SER A 2 23.05 4.98 -3.15
C SER A 2 21.97 4.94 -2.06
N TYR A 3 21.63 6.09 -1.46
CA TYR A 3 20.57 6.16 -0.45
C TYR A 3 19.65 7.35 -0.68
N ILE A 4 18.43 7.22 -0.19
CA ILE A 4 17.48 8.31 0.00
C ILE A 4 17.47 8.72 1.47
N THR A 5 17.18 9.98 1.77
CA THR A 5 16.89 10.41 3.14
C THR A 5 15.40 10.28 3.37
N THR A 6 15.00 9.43 4.35
CA THR A 6 13.60 9.22 4.68
C THR A 6 13.05 10.36 5.53
N TYR A 7 11.74 10.40 5.73
CA TYR A 7 11.07 11.40 6.57
C TYR A 7 11.53 11.34 8.03
N THR A 8 11.80 10.13 8.54
CA THR A 8 12.35 9.95 9.90
C THR A 8 13.85 10.25 9.99
N GLY A 9 14.50 10.64 8.87
CA GLY A 9 15.90 11.08 8.82
C GLY A 9 16.91 9.94 8.60
N ASN A 10 16.46 8.72 8.33
CA ASN A 10 17.34 7.60 8.00
C ASN A 10 17.92 7.74 6.58
N HIS A 11 19.15 7.27 6.39
CA HIS A 11 19.74 7.08 5.09
C HIS A 11 19.48 5.65 4.60
N PHE A 12 18.46 5.48 3.78
CA PHE A 12 17.94 4.19 3.36
C PHE A 12 18.31 3.86 1.91
N ASP A 13 18.87 2.68 1.67
CA ASP A 13 19.11 2.15 0.32
C ASP A 13 17.98 1.17 -0.05
N PRO A 14 17.04 1.53 -0.94
CA PRO A 14 15.94 0.66 -1.30
C PRO A 14 16.36 -0.57 -2.12
N ILE A 15 17.58 -0.58 -2.66
CA ILE A 15 18.13 -1.72 -3.44
C ILE A 15 18.76 -2.77 -2.53
N ASN A 16 19.38 -2.32 -1.42
CA ASN A 16 19.95 -3.18 -0.39
C ASN A 16 19.34 -2.79 0.97
N PRO A 17 18.06 -3.09 1.18
CA PRO A 17 17.31 -2.60 2.32
C PRO A 17 17.82 -3.19 3.64
N ASP A 18 18.20 -2.31 4.56
CA ASP A 18 18.47 -2.67 5.94
C ASP A 18 17.16 -2.60 6.75
N PRO A 19 16.64 -3.74 7.26
CA PRO A 19 15.38 -3.75 8.00
C PRO A 19 15.42 -2.90 9.27
N GLU A 20 16.59 -2.64 9.87
CA GLU A 20 16.72 -1.79 11.05
C GLU A 20 16.44 -0.31 10.75
N LEU A 21 16.59 0.11 9.50
CA LEU A 21 16.33 1.48 9.06
C LEU A 21 14.89 1.70 8.56
N ILE A 22 14.11 0.64 8.42
CA ILE A 22 12.70 0.72 8.02
C ILE A 22 11.85 1.22 9.20
N ASN A 23 11.07 2.26 8.96
CA ASN A 23 10.20 2.85 9.97
C ASN A 23 8.76 2.94 9.44
N ILE A 24 7.79 2.45 10.22
CA ILE A 24 6.38 2.50 9.84
C ILE A 24 5.87 3.93 9.60
N VAL A 25 6.46 4.92 10.27
CA VAL A 25 6.12 6.34 10.08
C VAL A 25 6.50 6.82 8.68
N ASP A 26 7.61 6.32 8.10
CA ASP A 26 7.97 6.62 6.71
C ASP A 26 6.96 6.03 5.72
N ILE A 27 6.46 4.82 6.02
CA ILE A 27 5.47 4.11 5.20
C ILE A 27 4.08 4.77 5.31
N ALA A 28 3.72 5.22 6.50
CA ALA A 28 2.43 5.86 6.77
C ALA A 28 2.30 7.26 6.17
N LEU A 29 3.36 7.83 5.57
CA LEU A 29 3.34 9.15 4.97
C LEU A 29 2.36 9.22 3.80
N PRO A 30 1.27 10.03 3.91
CA PRO A 30 0.23 10.10 2.90
C PRO A 30 0.59 11.13 1.81
N MET A 31 1.84 11.17 1.37
CA MET A 31 2.32 12.21 0.43
C MET A 31 2.56 11.69 -0.98
N ILE A 32 2.43 10.36 -1.21
CA ILE A 32 2.51 9.77 -2.54
C ILE A 32 1.10 9.73 -3.12
N CYS A 33 0.92 10.43 -4.24
CA CYS A 33 -0.36 10.48 -4.92
C CYS A 33 -0.58 9.23 -5.77
N ARG A 34 -1.75 8.61 -5.66
CA ARG A 34 -2.19 7.48 -6.51
C ARG A 34 -2.14 7.83 -7.99
N GLY A 35 -1.84 6.81 -8.82
CA GLY A 35 -1.87 6.93 -10.26
C GLY A 35 -0.92 8.01 -10.80
N ASN A 36 0.21 8.25 -10.15
CA ASN A 36 1.17 9.30 -10.52
C ASN A 36 0.54 10.70 -10.62
N GLY A 37 -0.48 10.97 -9.80
CA GLY A 37 -1.18 12.25 -9.77
C GLY A 37 -2.22 12.46 -10.89
N GLN A 38 -2.49 11.45 -11.72
CA GLN A 38 -3.54 11.51 -12.74
C GLN A 38 -4.91 11.18 -12.12
N VAL A 39 -5.33 11.96 -11.15
CA VAL A 39 -6.59 11.81 -10.38
C VAL A 39 -7.29 13.15 -10.23
N SER A 40 -8.60 13.14 -10.04
CA SER A 40 -9.44 14.36 -9.96
C SER A 40 -9.21 15.18 -8.69
N THR A 41 -8.70 14.53 -7.64
CA THR A 41 -8.30 15.14 -6.37
C THR A 41 -7.10 14.41 -5.83
N PHE A 42 -6.35 15.03 -4.90
CA PHE A 42 -5.26 14.31 -4.24
C PHE A 42 -5.82 13.12 -3.46
N TRP A 43 -5.28 11.95 -3.76
CA TRP A 43 -5.57 10.70 -3.07
C TRP A 43 -4.26 9.95 -2.89
N SER A 44 -3.92 9.63 -1.66
CA SER A 44 -2.63 9.03 -1.35
C SER A 44 -2.64 7.50 -1.50
N VAL A 45 -1.45 6.93 -1.71
CA VAL A 45 -1.22 5.48 -1.58
C VAL A 45 -1.62 5.00 -0.18
N GLY A 46 -1.34 5.78 0.86
CA GLY A 46 -1.76 5.47 2.24
C GLY A 46 -3.28 5.33 2.40
N GLU A 47 -4.09 6.20 1.76
CA GLU A 47 -5.55 6.08 1.77
C GLU A 47 -6.04 4.81 1.07
N HIS A 48 -5.42 4.44 -0.05
CA HIS A 48 -5.71 3.19 -0.74
C HIS A 48 -5.40 1.98 0.17
N CYS A 49 -4.22 1.94 0.79
CA CYS A 49 -3.84 0.87 1.72
C CYS A 49 -4.79 0.77 2.93
N ILE A 50 -5.25 1.91 3.48
CA ILE A 50 -6.26 1.96 4.53
C ILE A 50 -7.57 1.31 4.06
N LEU A 51 -8.04 1.60 2.85
CA LEU A 51 -9.24 0.97 2.29
C LEU A 51 -9.04 -0.54 2.13
N CYS A 52 -7.89 -1.00 1.63
CA CYS A 52 -7.57 -2.41 1.51
C CYS A 52 -7.57 -3.13 2.87
N ALA A 53 -6.94 -2.54 3.88
CA ALA A 53 -6.92 -3.11 5.23
C ALA A 53 -8.32 -3.16 5.88
N LYS A 54 -9.15 -2.13 5.68
CA LYS A 54 -10.53 -2.10 6.16
C LYS A 54 -11.40 -3.16 5.48
N GLU A 55 -11.23 -3.35 4.18
CA GLU A 55 -11.93 -4.41 3.44
C GLU A 55 -11.50 -5.80 3.92
N ALA A 56 -10.19 -6.03 4.13
CA ALA A 56 -9.69 -7.28 4.71
C ALA A 56 -10.30 -7.57 6.09
N ALA A 57 -10.38 -6.55 6.94
CA ALA A 57 -11.01 -6.65 8.25
C ALA A 57 -12.52 -6.93 8.17
N ALA A 58 -13.23 -6.27 7.24
CA ALA A 58 -14.65 -6.47 7.01
C ALA A 58 -14.98 -7.88 6.49
N ARG A 59 -14.07 -8.48 5.71
CA ARG A 59 -14.13 -9.90 5.28
C ARG A 59 -13.83 -10.89 6.40
N GLY A 60 -13.37 -10.43 7.57
CA GLY A 60 -13.02 -11.27 8.71
C GLY A 60 -11.71 -12.05 8.53
N TYR A 61 -10.76 -11.53 7.75
CA TYR A 61 -9.47 -12.17 7.54
C TYR A 61 -8.58 -12.06 8.80
N SER A 62 -7.51 -12.84 8.83
CA SER A 62 -6.54 -12.84 9.93
C SER A 62 -5.82 -11.49 10.05
N ASN A 63 -5.32 -11.15 11.24
CA ASN A 63 -4.52 -9.95 11.45
C ASN A 63 -3.36 -9.87 10.45
N ARG A 64 -2.73 -11.00 10.13
CA ARG A 64 -1.63 -11.07 9.18
C ARG A 64 -2.05 -10.64 7.77
N VAL A 65 -3.23 -11.05 7.30
CA VAL A 65 -3.76 -10.62 6.00
C VAL A 65 -4.18 -9.13 6.05
N ILE A 66 -4.75 -8.66 7.16
CA ILE A 66 -5.15 -7.26 7.33
C ILE A 66 -3.91 -6.34 7.33
N GLU A 67 -2.88 -6.69 8.11
CA GLU A 67 -1.63 -5.94 8.14
C GLU A 67 -0.88 -6.05 6.80
N GLY A 68 -0.88 -7.22 6.15
CA GLY A 68 -0.34 -7.40 4.81
C GLY A 68 -1.05 -6.53 3.77
N ALA A 69 -2.38 -6.40 3.84
CA ALA A 69 -3.15 -5.51 2.98
C ALA A 69 -2.86 -4.02 3.25
N LEU A 70 -2.53 -3.65 4.50
CA LEU A 70 -2.07 -2.29 4.82
C LEU A 70 -0.69 -2.00 4.22
N LEU A 71 0.17 -3.00 4.15
CA LEU A 71 1.58 -2.88 3.76
C LEU A 71 1.84 -3.21 2.28
N HIS A 72 0.83 -3.62 1.49
CA HIS A 72 1.06 -4.18 0.15
C HIS A 72 1.74 -3.22 -0.85
N ASP A 73 1.52 -1.92 -0.69
CA ASP A 73 2.19 -0.86 -1.47
C ASP A 73 3.28 -0.13 -0.65
N ALA A 74 3.72 -0.68 0.50
CA ALA A 74 4.66 -0.02 1.40
C ALA A 74 6.03 0.28 0.76
N SER A 75 6.46 -0.51 -0.24
CA SER A 75 7.69 -0.24 -1.01
C SER A 75 7.64 1.08 -1.76
N GLU A 76 6.45 1.56 -2.11
CA GLU A 76 6.27 2.78 -2.89
C GLU A 76 6.72 4.04 -2.15
N CYS A 77 6.71 4.04 -0.81
CA CYS A 77 7.25 5.15 -0.02
C CYS A 77 8.76 5.39 -0.28
N TYR A 78 9.48 4.35 -0.72
CA TYR A 78 10.90 4.40 -1.06
C TYR A 78 11.18 4.40 -2.56
N MET A 79 10.26 3.86 -3.39
CA MET A 79 10.46 3.59 -4.82
C MET A 79 9.49 4.31 -5.75
N SER A 80 8.48 5.01 -5.23
CA SER A 80 7.37 5.67 -5.93
C SER A 80 6.29 4.73 -6.47
N ASP A 81 5.05 5.23 -6.58
CA ASP A 81 3.94 4.55 -7.27
C ASP A 81 4.16 4.60 -8.79
N VAL A 82 4.55 3.47 -9.37
CA VAL A 82 4.72 3.33 -10.82
C VAL A 82 3.49 2.65 -11.42
N PRO A 83 2.74 3.32 -12.32
CA PRO A 83 1.52 2.77 -12.93
C PRO A 83 1.74 1.41 -13.59
N ARG A 84 0.82 0.46 -13.40
CA ARG A 84 0.89 -0.92 -13.93
C ARG A 84 1.26 -1.00 -15.42
N PRO A 85 0.72 -0.17 -16.35
CA PRO A 85 1.07 -0.22 -17.77
C PRO A 85 2.55 0.07 -18.04
N LEU A 86 3.20 0.88 -17.20
CA LEU A 86 4.63 1.17 -17.31
C LEU A 86 5.46 0.10 -16.58
N LYS A 87 5.05 -0.27 -15.36
CA LYS A 87 5.74 -1.24 -14.49
C LYS A 87 5.99 -2.58 -15.18
N GLN A 88 5.08 -3.04 -16.08
CA GLN A 88 5.24 -4.30 -16.82
C GLN A 88 6.50 -4.37 -17.70
N PHE A 89 7.05 -3.22 -18.12
CA PHE A 89 8.27 -3.14 -18.92
C PHE A 89 9.54 -2.91 -18.07
N MET A 90 9.40 -2.80 -16.75
CA MET A 90 10.47 -2.45 -15.82
C MET A 90 10.90 -3.67 -14.98
N THR A 91 11.49 -4.69 -15.62
CA THR A 91 11.83 -5.96 -14.96
C THR A 91 12.70 -5.77 -13.71
N VAL A 92 13.79 -5.02 -13.83
CA VAL A 92 14.72 -4.77 -12.72
C VAL A 92 14.01 -4.03 -11.57
N TYR A 93 13.16 -3.05 -11.89
CA TYR A 93 12.38 -2.34 -10.88
C TYR A 93 11.47 -3.31 -10.11
N LYS A 94 10.73 -4.18 -10.81
CA LYS A 94 9.85 -5.19 -10.18
C LYS A 94 10.61 -6.15 -9.28
N GLU A 95 11.78 -6.61 -9.72
CA GLU A 95 12.62 -7.50 -8.91
C GLU A 95 13.04 -6.82 -7.60
N GLN A 96 13.45 -5.54 -7.66
CA GLN A 96 13.85 -4.77 -6.48
C GLN A 96 12.66 -4.42 -5.59
N GLU A 97 11.52 -4.08 -6.17
CA GLU A 97 10.29 -3.81 -5.44
C GLU A 97 9.82 -5.05 -4.66
N ASN A 98 9.77 -6.23 -5.31
CA ASN A 98 9.42 -7.48 -4.65
C ASN A 98 10.41 -7.82 -3.52
N HIS A 99 11.71 -7.65 -3.77
CA HIS A 99 12.72 -7.88 -2.72
C HIS A 99 12.50 -6.94 -1.51
N LEU A 100 12.24 -5.67 -1.74
CA LEU A 100 11.96 -4.72 -0.66
C LEU A 100 10.68 -5.08 0.08
N LEU A 101 9.61 -5.50 -0.63
CA LEU A 101 8.37 -5.96 0.00
C LEU A 101 8.59 -7.20 0.88
N ASP A 102 9.40 -8.16 0.43
CA ASP A 102 9.75 -9.34 1.24
C ASP A 102 10.47 -8.95 2.54
N VAL A 103 11.37 -7.96 2.48
CA VAL A 103 12.04 -7.43 3.68
C VAL A 103 11.05 -6.72 4.60
N LEU A 104 10.13 -5.92 4.05
CA LEU A 104 9.06 -5.25 4.80
C LEU A 104 8.14 -6.26 5.49
N TYR A 105 7.65 -7.27 4.76
CA TYR A 105 6.81 -8.33 5.34
C TYR A 105 7.56 -9.15 6.38
N THR A 106 8.84 -9.47 6.14
CA THR A 106 9.64 -10.19 7.15
C THR A 106 9.77 -9.38 8.42
N LYS A 107 9.99 -8.06 8.31
CA LYS A 107 10.12 -7.17 9.48
C LYS A 107 8.83 -7.08 10.29
N PHE A 108 7.69 -6.89 9.64
CA PHE A 108 6.43 -6.61 10.33
C PHE A 108 5.59 -7.87 10.56
N LEU A 109 5.62 -8.83 9.64
CA LEU A 109 4.82 -10.06 9.72
C LEU A 109 5.63 -11.31 10.14
N GLY A 110 6.97 -11.21 10.22
CA GLY A 110 7.85 -12.31 10.59
C GLY A 110 8.29 -13.20 9.42
N SER A 111 7.64 -13.12 8.26
CA SER A 111 8.02 -13.79 7.02
C SER A 111 7.36 -13.10 5.82
N PRO A 112 7.82 -13.32 4.58
CA PRO A 112 7.07 -12.97 3.38
C PRO A 112 5.66 -13.57 3.39
N LEU A 113 4.76 -13.01 2.59
CA LEU A 113 3.42 -13.57 2.40
C LEU A 113 3.50 -14.93 1.71
N ASP A 114 2.58 -15.83 2.04
CA ASP A 114 2.38 -17.04 1.27
C ASP A 114 1.46 -16.82 0.05
N GLU A 115 1.40 -17.79 -0.88
CA GLU A 115 0.61 -17.68 -2.11
C GLU A 115 -0.89 -17.42 -1.85
N GLN A 116 -1.42 -17.93 -0.73
CA GLN A 116 -2.83 -17.71 -0.38
C GLN A 116 -3.05 -16.30 0.16
N GLU A 117 -2.16 -15.81 1.00
CA GLU A 117 -2.19 -14.44 1.53
C GLU A 117 -2.04 -13.41 0.40
N GLU A 118 -1.06 -13.62 -0.51
CA GLU A 118 -0.88 -12.77 -1.70
C GLU A 118 -2.15 -12.73 -2.56
N LYS A 119 -2.77 -13.88 -2.79
CA LYS A 119 -4.02 -13.95 -3.56
C LYS A 119 -5.15 -13.18 -2.91
N LEU A 120 -5.36 -13.33 -1.59
CA LEU A 120 -6.41 -12.62 -0.86
C LEU A 120 -6.19 -11.10 -0.90
N ILE A 121 -4.95 -10.65 -0.70
CA ILE A 121 -4.59 -9.23 -0.75
C ILE A 121 -4.77 -8.69 -2.16
N LYS A 122 -4.35 -9.43 -3.17
CA LYS A 122 -4.52 -9.05 -4.58
C LYS A 122 -5.99 -8.92 -4.99
N GLU A 123 -6.87 -9.80 -4.53
CA GLU A 123 -8.31 -9.70 -4.76
C GLU A 123 -8.91 -8.44 -4.13
N ILE A 124 -8.40 -8.03 -2.96
CA ILE A 124 -8.81 -6.78 -2.30
C ILE A 124 -8.30 -5.57 -3.06
N ASP A 125 -6.99 -5.55 -3.40
CA ASP A 125 -6.36 -4.46 -4.16
C ASP A 125 -7.11 -4.22 -5.48
N ASP A 126 -7.39 -5.28 -6.25
CA ASP A 126 -8.12 -5.17 -7.52
C ASP A 126 -9.56 -4.67 -7.32
N ALA A 127 -10.23 -5.09 -6.24
CA ALA A 127 -11.56 -4.59 -5.92
C ALA A 127 -11.53 -3.10 -5.55
N VAL A 128 -10.61 -2.67 -4.68
CA VAL A 128 -10.46 -1.25 -4.30
C VAL A 128 -10.01 -0.41 -5.49
N LEU A 129 -9.09 -0.91 -6.33
CA LEU A 129 -8.66 -0.23 -7.55
C LEU A 129 -9.84 0.07 -8.48
N TRP A 130 -10.82 -0.85 -8.63
CA TRP A 130 -12.02 -0.60 -9.43
C TRP A 130 -12.77 0.64 -8.93
N TYR A 131 -12.87 0.82 -7.60
CA TYR A 131 -13.51 2.00 -7.01
C TYR A 131 -12.63 3.25 -7.16
N ASP A 132 -11.29 3.13 -7.02
CA ASP A 132 -10.34 4.23 -7.27
C ASP A 132 -10.52 4.78 -8.69
N MET A 133 -10.54 3.90 -9.71
CA MET A 133 -10.74 4.28 -11.10
C MET A 133 -12.08 5.02 -11.30
N LYS A 134 -13.13 4.54 -10.67
CA LYS A 134 -14.46 5.15 -10.78
C LYS A 134 -14.55 6.51 -10.09
N TYR A 135 -14.11 6.60 -8.85
CA TYR A 135 -14.33 7.80 -8.02
C TYR A 135 -13.24 8.87 -8.21
N LEU A 136 -12.00 8.47 -8.51
CA LEU A 136 -10.89 9.41 -8.68
C LEU A 136 -10.68 9.81 -10.13
N LEU A 137 -11.02 8.96 -11.10
CA LEU A 137 -10.78 9.19 -12.52
C LEU A 137 -12.08 9.38 -13.32
N GLY A 138 -13.22 9.02 -12.75
CA GLY A 138 -14.51 9.04 -13.45
C GLY A 138 -14.60 7.99 -14.57
N GLU A 139 -13.75 6.96 -14.52
CA GLU A 139 -13.81 5.87 -15.50
C GLU A 139 -14.99 4.95 -15.22
N ASP A 140 -15.73 4.63 -16.29
CA ASP A 140 -16.62 3.48 -16.28
C ASP A 140 -15.75 2.24 -16.51
N SER A 141 -15.25 1.67 -15.41
CA SER A 141 -14.41 0.47 -15.49
C SER A 141 -15.13 -0.66 -16.20
N GLU A 142 -14.47 -1.27 -17.18
CA GLU A 142 -14.99 -2.46 -17.86
C GLU A 142 -15.13 -3.60 -16.83
N GLY A 143 -16.30 -4.24 -16.81
CA GLY A 143 -16.61 -5.37 -15.96
C GLY A 143 -17.63 -5.07 -14.87
N ASP A 144 -18.05 -6.14 -14.20
CA ASP A 144 -19.01 -6.05 -13.10
C ASP A 144 -18.39 -5.36 -11.87
N LYS A 145 -19.19 -4.53 -11.22
CA LYS A 145 -18.81 -3.90 -9.96
C LYS A 145 -18.41 -4.98 -8.94
N PRO A 146 -17.17 -4.94 -8.40
CA PRO A 146 -16.77 -5.91 -7.39
C PRO A 146 -17.58 -5.73 -6.10
N GLU A 147 -17.91 -6.86 -5.47
CA GLU A 147 -18.53 -6.85 -4.15
C GLU A 147 -17.46 -6.52 -3.10
N THR A 148 -17.80 -5.57 -2.22
CA THR A 148 -16.99 -5.23 -1.05
C THR A 148 -17.84 -5.38 0.20
N CYS A 149 -17.24 -5.82 1.31
CA CYS A 149 -17.88 -5.92 2.61
C CYS A 149 -18.00 -4.57 3.31
N MET A 150 -17.14 -3.60 2.93
CA MET A 150 -17.26 -2.22 3.36
C MET A 150 -17.66 -1.31 2.21
N VAL A 151 -18.17 -0.11 2.51
CA VAL A 151 -18.39 0.94 1.51
C VAL A 151 -17.15 1.84 1.49
N PRO A 152 -16.39 1.88 0.37
CA PRO A 152 -15.23 2.75 0.27
C PRO A 152 -15.62 4.22 0.38
N ASP A 153 -14.94 4.97 1.24
CA ASP A 153 -15.15 6.40 1.45
C ASP A 153 -14.03 7.19 0.79
N TYR A 154 -14.39 8.05 -0.17
CA TYR A 154 -13.49 8.92 -0.93
C TYR A 154 -13.56 10.39 -0.48
N THR A 155 -14.02 10.64 0.74
CA THR A 155 -13.97 11.99 1.33
C THR A 155 -12.52 12.44 1.48
N VAL A 156 -12.19 13.60 0.91
CA VAL A 156 -10.84 14.20 1.03
C VAL A 156 -10.56 14.57 2.48
N ARG A 157 -9.42 14.14 2.98
CA ARG A 157 -9.00 14.32 4.38
C ARG A 157 -7.68 15.07 4.48
N ALA A 158 -7.38 15.59 5.66
CA ALA A 158 -6.06 16.14 5.93
C ALA A 158 -5.00 15.03 6.00
N PHE A 159 -3.80 15.31 5.49
CA PHE A 159 -2.69 14.34 5.47
C PHE A 159 -2.39 13.73 6.84
N LYS A 160 -2.47 14.55 7.90
CA LYS A 160 -2.22 14.07 9.25
C LYS A 160 -3.27 13.10 9.78
N ASP A 161 -4.52 13.26 9.35
CA ASP A 161 -5.60 12.34 9.74
C ASP A 161 -5.42 10.99 9.05
N VAL A 162 -4.93 10.99 7.79
CA VAL A 162 -4.60 9.77 7.05
C VAL A 162 -3.41 9.05 7.67
N GLU A 163 -2.32 9.77 7.99
CA GLU A 163 -1.15 9.24 8.67
C GLU A 163 -1.53 8.60 10.02
N GLN A 164 -2.33 9.32 10.80
CA GLN A 164 -2.78 8.83 12.10
C GLN A 164 -3.62 7.56 11.98
N GLU A 165 -4.60 7.53 11.05
CA GLU A 165 -5.43 6.34 10.85
C GLU A 165 -4.62 5.14 10.35
N TYR A 166 -3.65 5.35 9.46
CA TYR A 166 -2.74 4.29 9.01
C TYR A 166 -2.00 3.66 10.19
N LEU A 167 -1.43 4.50 11.06
CA LEU A 167 -0.71 4.04 12.25
C LEU A 167 -1.64 3.35 13.27
N GLU A 168 -2.88 3.84 13.44
CA GLU A 168 -3.88 3.22 14.31
C GLU A 168 -4.29 1.83 13.80
N ILE A 169 -4.47 1.65 12.50
CA ILE A 169 -4.77 0.35 11.89
C ILE A 169 -3.58 -0.59 12.06
N PHE A 170 -2.36 -0.10 11.79
CA PHE A 170 -1.14 -0.87 11.99
C PHE A 170 -1.04 -1.40 13.43
N GLU A 171 -1.13 -0.52 14.44
CA GLU A 171 -1.04 -0.93 15.85
C GLU A 171 -2.18 -1.88 16.27
N LYS A 172 -3.39 -1.70 15.71
CA LYS A 172 -4.56 -2.55 16.02
C LYS A 172 -4.39 -3.98 15.53
N TYR A 173 -3.78 -4.17 14.35
CA TYR A 173 -3.68 -5.49 13.70
C TYR A 173 -2.27 -6.04 13.69
N LYS A 174 -1.35 -5.37 14.35
CA LYS A 174 0.05 -5.73 14.45
C LYS A 174 0.26 -7.21 14.79
N VAL A 175 1.17 -7.85 14.03
CA VAL A 175 1.52 -9.27 14.21
C VAL A 175 2.76 -9.44 15.08
N LEU A 176 3.76 -8.51 14.96
CA LEU A 176 5.02 -8.53 15.71
C LEU A 176 5.25 -7.27 16.53
#